data_d72f8958e0a34373f8a4b69517b60f42
#
_entry.id   d72f8958e0a34373f8a4b69517b60f42
#
_cell.length_a   1.000
_cell.length_b   1.000
_cell.length_c   1.000
_cell.angle_alpha   90.00
_cell.angle_beta   90.00
_cell.angle_gamma   90.00
#
_symmetry.space_group_name_H-M   'P 1'
#
loop_
_entity.id
_entity.type
_entity.pdbx_description
1 polymer ?
#
loop_
_entity_poly.entity_id
_entity_poly.type
_entity_poly.pdbx_seq_one_letter_code
_entity_poly.pdbx_strand_id
1 'polypeptide(L)'
;MLFVTLPFLLALWEYNLINIVERMSVEKKNAYIGVDLGGTNMRAGRIVGDRLVAQGSAPTPKDAADCEETLEALIEVIRSVWDESVVAIGIGVPSVVDREKGIVYNVVNIPHWEEVHLKEILEACFSVPVYVDNDANCFAL
;
A
#
# COMPACT_ATOMS: atom_id res chain seq x y z
N MET A 1 -15.50 -48.70 -27.39
CA MET A 1 -14.78 -47.59 -28.03
C MET A 1 -15.72 -46.38 -28.00
N LEU A 2 -15.50 -45.44 -27.10
CA LEU A 2 -16.32 -44.22 -26.97
C LEU A 2 -15.87 -43.26 -28.08
N PHE A 3 -16.69 -43.03 -29.08
CA PHE A 3 -16.52 -41.93 -30.03
C PHE A 3 -16.92 -40.63 -29.31
N VAL A 4 -15.93 -39.95 -28.73
CA VAL A 4 -16.09 -38.52 -28.34
C VAL A 4 -16.16 -37.74 -29.65
N THR A 5 -17.36 -37.26 -29.99
CA THR A 5 -17.60 -36.58 -31.26
C THR A 5 -16.83 -35.26 -31.31
N LEU A 6 -16.28 -34.92 -32.47
CA LEU A 6 -15.52 -33.67 -32.72
C LEU A 6 -16.18 -32.40 -32.15
N PRO A 7 -17.53 -32.24 -32.19
CA PRO A 7 -18.21 -31.12 -31.55
C PRO A 7 -18.05 -31.03 -30.05
N PHE A 8 -17.92 -32.14 -29.34
CA PHE A 8 -17.73 -32.16 -27.90
C PHE A 8 -16.30 -31.69 -27.50
N LEU A 9 -15.31 -32.09 -28.30
CA LEU A 9 -13.92 -31.64 -28.13
C LEU A 9 -13.77 -30.15 -28.43
N LEU A 10 -14.45 -29.64 -29.45
CA LEU A 10 -14.48 -28.22 -29.77
C LEU A 10 -15.17 -27.41 -28.68
N ALA A 11 -16.26 -27.87 -28.12
CA ALA A 11 -16.96 -27.20 -27.02
C ALA A 11 -16.08 -27.14 -25.73
N LEU A 12 -15.34 -28.21 -25.43
CA LEU A 12 -14.39 -28.25 -24.33
C LEU A 12 -13.21 -27.31 -24.58
N TRP A 13 -12.73 -27.19 -25.79
CA TRP A 13 -11.67 -26.27 -26.18
C TRP A 13 -12.12 -24.80 -26.03
N GLU A 14 -13.29 -24.44 -26.52
CA GLU A 14 -13.88 -23.13 -26.41
C GLU A 14 -14.13 -22.77 -24.94
N TYR A 15 -14.67 -23.69 -24.13
CA TYR A 15 -14.90 -23.51 -22.70
C TYR A 15 -13.58 -23.26 -21.93
N ASN A 16 -12.54 -24.05 -22.23
CA ASN A 16 -11.22 -23.85 -21.62
C ASN A 16 -10.58 -22.54 -22.07
N LEU A 17 -10.71 -22.16 -23.34
CA LEU A 17 -10.18 -20.91 -23.88
C LEU A 17 -10.86 -19.69 -23.24
N ILE A 18 -12.19 -19.73 -23.10
CA ILE A 18 -12.95 -18.67 -22.41
C ILE A 18 -12.51 -18.54 -20.96
N ASN A 19 -12.36 -19.64 -20.23
CA ASN A 19 -11.89 -19.61 -18.85
C ASN A 19 -10.44 -19.12 -18.72
N ILE A 20 -9.59 -19.43 -19.69
CA ILE A 20 -8.21 -18.91 -19.75
C ILE A 20 -8.24 -17.40 -20.03
N VAL A 21 -9.04 -16.95 -20.99
CA VAL A 21 -9.18 -15.53 -21.34
C VAL A 21 -9.82 -14.75 -20.18
N GLU A 22 -10.81 -15.29 -19.50
CA GLU A 22 -11.39 -14.68 -18.30
C GLU A 22 -10.38 -14.60 -17.14
N ARG A 23 -9.53 -15.61 -16.95
CA ARG A 23 -8.43 -15.58 -15.97
C ARG A 23 -7.32 -14.60 -16.36
N MET A 24 -7.07 -14.43 -17.66
CA MET A 24 -6.12 -13.44 -18.17
C MET A 24 -6.70 -12.02 -18.19
N SER A 25 -8.01 -11.87 -18.34
CA SER A 25 -8.75 -10.61 -18.34
C SER A 25 -9.22 -10.16 -16.94
N VAL A 26 -8.88 -10.90 -15.89
CA VAL A 26 -8.75 -10.27 -14.57
C VAL A 26 -7.58 -9.30 -14.69
N GLU A 27 -7.83 -8.14 -15.30
CA GLU A 27 -6.95 -7.00 -15.17
C GLU A 27 -6.60 -6.91 -13.70
N LYS A 28 -5.34 -7.15 -13.38
CA LYS A 28 -4.82 -6.98 -12.03
C LYS A 28 -5.03 -5.51 -11.72
N LYS A 29 -6.20 -5.17 -11.17
CA LYS A 29 -6.54 -3.76 -10.88
C LYS A 29 -5.48 -3.25 -9.94
N ASN A 30 -4.78 -2.21 -10.36
CA ASN A 30 -3.77 -1.56 -9.55
C ASN A 30 -4.37 -1.16 -8.21
N ALA A 31 -3.72 -1.55 -7.14
CA ALA A 31 -4.05 -1.12 -5.80
C ALA A 31 -3.09 -0.01 -5.35
N TYR A 32 -3.57 0.84 -4.48
CA TYR A 32 -2.81 1.90 -3.84
C TYR A 32 -2.96 1.77 -2.33
N ILE A 33 -1.92 2.09 -1.58
CA ILE A 33 -2.03 2.20 -0.13
C ILE A 33 -1.96 3.68 0.26
N GLY A 34 -2.96 4.12 1.02
CA GLY A 34 -2.95 5.40 1.71
C GLY A 34 -2.61 5.20 3.18
N VAL A 35 -1.71 6.01 3.71
CA VAL A 35 -1.26 5.96 5.10
C VAL A 35 -1.46 7.32 5.76
N ASP A 36 -2.04 7.29 6.95
CA ASP A 36 -2.14 8.43 7.87
C ASP A 36 -1.25 8.14 9.08
N LEU A 37 -0.11 8.83 9.15
CA LEU A 37 0.82 8.73 10.27
C LEU A 37 0.50 9.84 11.27
N GLY A 38 -0.26 9.53 12.29
CA GLY A 38 -0.57 10.47 13.38
C GLY A 38 0.35 10.29 14.59
N GLY A 39 0.40 11.31 15.46
CA GLY A 39 1.15 11.23 16.71
C GLY A 39 0.56 10.29 17.77
N THR A 40 -0.66 9.77 17.55
CA THR A 40 -1.34 8.85 18.47
C THR A 40 -1.62 7.50 17.83
N ASN A 41 -2.01 7.49 16.57
CA ASN A 41 -2.34 6.27 15.82
C ASN A 41 -1.80 6.38 14.40
N MET A 42 -1.42 5.24 13.86
CA MET A 42 -1.09 5.04 12.45
C MET A 42 -2.23 4.25 11.80
N ARG A 43 -2.60 4.60 10.59
CA ARG A 43 -3.63 3.92 9.81
C ARG A 43 -3.15 3.70 8.39
N ALA A 44 -3.47 2.55 7.83
CA ALA A 44 -3.25 2.26 6.42
C ALA A 44 -4.51 1.67 5.80
N GLY A 45 -4.76 2.03 4.54
CA GLY A 45 -5.85 1.49 3.76
C GLY A 45 -5.41 1.14 2.35
N ARG A 46 -5.80 -0.05 1.87
CA ARG A 46 -5.60 -0.44 0.48
C ARG A 46 -6.85 -0.14 -0.33
N ILE A 47 -6.64 0.55 -1.44
CA ILE A 47 -7.69 1.06 -2.33
C ILE A 47 -7.52 0.43 -3.71
N VAL A 48 -8.62 -0.06 -4.27
CA VAL A 48 -8.70 -0.58 -5.65
C VAL A 48 -9.84 0.15 -6.36
N GLY A 49 -9.50 0.96 -7.35
CA GLY A 49 -10.47 1.88 -7.96
C GLY A 49 -10.93 2.93 -6.94
N ASP A 50 -12.21 2.92 -6.62
CA ASP A 50 -12.88 3.80 -5.63
C ASP A 50 -13.20 3.09 -4.30
N ARG A 51 -12.71 1.85 -4.10
CA ARG A 51 -13.09 0.99 -2.97
C ARG A 51 -11.92 0.78 -2.01
N LEU A 52 -12.16 1.01 -0.74
CA LEU A 52 -11.29 0.57 0.34
C LEU A 52 -11.51 -0.93 0.54
N VAL A 53 -10.49 -1.75 0.24
CA VAL A 53 -10.59 -3.23 0.27
C VAL A 53 -9.90 -3.87 1.47
N ALA A 54 -9.01 -3.13 2.14
CA ALA A 54 -8.36 -3.54 3.38
C ALA A 54 -8.01 -2.31 4.20
N GLN A 55 -8.01 -2.46 5.52
CA GLN A 55 -7.53 -1.41 6.43
C GLN A 55 -6.83 -2.02 7.64
N GLY A 56 -5.83 -1.30 8.14
CA GLY A 56 -5.08 -1.65 9.34
C GLY A 56 -4.77 -0.41 10.16
N SER A 57 -4.54 -0.59 11.43
CA SER A 57 -4.15 0.49 12.33
C SER A 57 -3.36 -0.04 13.52
N ALA A 58 -2.48 0.82 14.07
CA ALA A 58 -1.77 0.56 15.31
C ALA A 58 -1.57 1.88 16.07
N PRO A 59 -1.40 1.83 17.40
CA PRO A 59 -0.94 2.99 18.15
C PRO A 59 0.45 3.43 17.68
N THR A 60 0.68 4.73 17.60
CA THR A 60 2.03 5.27 17.41
C THR A 60 2.80 5.12 18.72
N PRO A 61 4.01 4.51 18.71
CA PRO A 61 4.82 4.39 19.91
C PRO A 61 5.17 5.76 20.50
N LYS A 62 4.71 6.04 21.71
CA LYS A 62 4.96 7.33 22.40
C LYS A 62 6.27 7.33 23.17
N ASP A 63 6.69 6.15 23.62
CA ASP A 63 7.89 5.93 24.41
C ASP A 63 8.93 5.14 23.60
N ALA A 64 8.96 5.34 22.27
CA ALA A 64 9.92 4.69 21.40
C ALA A 64 11.35 5.02 21.86
N ALA A 65 12.20 4.01 21.90
CA ALA A 65 13.60 4.16 22.32
C ALA A 65 14.44 4.87 21.24
N ASP A 66 14.03 4.72 19.98
CA ASP A 66 14.70 5.29 18.80
C ASP A 66 13.71 5.48 17.64
N CYS A 67 14.23 5.97 16.52
CA CYS A 67 13.45 6.18 15.30
C CYS A 67 12.97 4.85 14.67
N GLU A 68 13.78 3.80 14.76
CA GLU A 68 13.54 2.49 14.17
C GLU A 68 12.26 1.85 14.72
N GLU A 69 12.00 1.95 16.01
CA GLU A 69 10.82 1.35 16.64
C GLU A 69 9.50 1.87 16.03
N THR A 70 9.42 3.17 15.77
CA THR A 70 8.25 3.76 15.12
C THR A 70 8.19 3.40 13.63
N LEU A 71 9.35 3.32 12.95
CA LEU A 71 9.41 2.88 11.55
C LEU A 71 8.98 1.42 11.40
N GLU A 72 9.40 0.53 12.27
CA GLU A 72 8.98 -0.88 12.26
C GLU A 72 7.47 -0.99 12.47
N ALA A 73 6.91 -0.26 13.44
CA ALA A 73 5.47 -0.24 13.65
C ALA A 73 4.71 0.27 12.41
N LEU A 74 5.20 1.31 11.74
CA LEU A 74 4.62 1.83 10.51
C LEU A 74 4.68 0.80 9.37
N ILE A 75 5.81 0.14 9.19
CA ILE A 75 6.02 -0.91 8.19
C ILE A 75 5.04 -2.07 8.43
N GLU A 76 4.84 -2.50 9.68
CA GLU A 76 3.89 -3.56 10.01
C GLU A 76 2.43 -3.15 9.72
N VAL A 77 2.04 -1.90 9.97
CA VAL A 77 0.71 -1.41 9.60
C VAL A 77 0.52 -1.45 8.08
N ILE A 78 1.53 -1.03 7.30
CA ILE A 78 1.48 -1.11 5.83
C ILE A 78 1.43 -2.57 5.37
N ARG A 79 2.24 -3.46 5.96
CA ARG A 79 2.23 -4.91 5.65
C ARG A 79 0.88 -5.56 5.90
N SER A 80 0.16 -5.14 6.93
CA SER A 80 -1.17 -5.68 7.26
C SER A 80 -2.21 -5.50 6.15
N VAL A 81 -2.01 -4.53 5.27
CA VAL A 81 -2.89 -4.24 4.12
C VAL A 81 -2.21 -4.50 2.78
N TRP A 82 -0.96 -4.98 2.78
CA TRP A 82 -0.18 -5.22 1.57
C TRP A 82 -0.76 -6.34 0.70
N ASP A 83 -0.60 -6.18 -0.60
CA ASP A 83 -0.92 -7.17 -1.62
C ASP A 83 -0.04 -6.93 -2.85
N GLU A 84 0.25 -7.97 -3.62
CA GLU A 84 1.10 -7.88 -4.81
C GLU A 84 0.54 -6.98 -5.94
N SER A 85 -0.72 -6.56 -5.85
CA SER A 85 -1.34 -5.62 -6.78
C SER A 85 -1.04 -4.16 -6.45
N VAL A 86 -0.43 -3.88 -5.29
CA VAL A 86 -0.06 -2.52 -4.87
C VAL A 86 1.03 -1.96 -5.77
N VAL A 87 0.78 -0.79 -6.34
CA VAL A 87 1.68 -0.12 -7.29
C VAL A 87 2.27 1.18 -6.75
N ALA A 88 1.72 1.74 -5.68
CA ALA A 88 2.27 2.91 -5.01
C ALA A 88 1.72 3.06 -3.59
N ILE A 89 2.45 3.80 -2.75
CA ILE A 89 2.07 4.16 -1.37
C ILE A 89 2.09 5.68 -1.25
N GLY A 90 1.01 6.26 -0.70
CA GLY A 90 0.94 7.66 -0.32
C GLY A 90 0.84 7.81 1.20
N ILE A 91 1.59 8.74 1.80
CA ILE A 91 1.64 8.94 3.24
C ILE A 91 1.41 10.40 3.59
N GLY A 92 0.43 10.65 4.45
CA GLY A 92 0.23 11.93 5.13
C GLY A 92 0.92 11.93 6.50
N VAL A 93 1.69 12.98 6.77
CA VAL A 93 2.38 13.16 8.06
C VAL A 93 2.11 14.56 8.65
N PRO A 94 1.98 14.71 9.96
CA PRO A 94 1.72 16.00 10.60
C PRO A 94 3.02 16.81 10.79
N SER A 95 3.70 17.14 9.70
CA SER A 95 5.03 17.73 9.75
C SER A 95 5.43 18.48 8.49
N VAL A 96 6.58 19.13 8.54
CA VAL A 96 7.24 19.70 7.37
C VAL A 96 7.85 18.57 6.54
N VAL A 97 7.60 18.58 5.24
CA VAL A 97 8.02 17.53 4.31
C VAL A 97 8.77 18.16 3.13
N ASP A 98 9.96 17.64 2.83
CA ASP A 98 10.56 17.79 1.50
C ASP A 98 9.87 16.78 0.57
N ARG A 99 8.91 17.24 -0.23
CA ARG A 99 8.06 16.38 -1.07
C ARG A 99 8.83 15.68 -2.19
N GLU A 100 9.88 16.29 -2.72
CA GLU A 100 10.68 15.70 -3.80
C GLU A 100 11.52 14.53 -3.27
N LYS A 101 12.17 14.75 -2.12
CA LYS A 101 13.01 13.74 -1.48
C LYS A 101 12.24 12.79 -0.57
N GLY A 102 11.02 13.15 -0.16
CA GLY A 102 10.22 12.40 0.80
C GLY A 102 10.87 12.35 2.19
N ILE A 103 11.54 13.46 2.59
CA ILE A 103 12.16 13.60 3.90
C ILE A 103 11.19 14.35 4.82
N VAL A 104 11.04 13.82 6.02
CA VAL A 104 10.16 14.36 7.06
C VAL A 104 11.01 14.98 8.15
N TYR A 105 10.62 16.18 8.60
CA TYR A 105 11.40 16.94 9.60
C TYR A 105 10.56 17.22 10.85
N ASN A 106 11.16 17.00 12.04
CA ASN A 106 10.62 17.41 13.33
C ASN A 106 9.14 17.05 13.55
N VAL A 107 8.82 15.77 13.44
CA VAL A 107 7.44 15.30 13.60
C VAL A 107 6.98 15.48 15.05
N VAL A 108 6.01 16.37 15.25
CA VAL A 108 5.44 16.64 16.56
C VAL A 108 4.77 15.37 17.11
N ASN A 109 5.07 15.05 18.37
CA ASN A 109 4.53 13.86 19.08
C ASN A 109 4.99 12.49 18.56
N ILE A 110 6.04 12.44 17.73
CA ILE A 110 6.72 11.19 17.39
C ILE A 110 8.19 11.32 17.85
N PRO A 111 8.60 10.56 18.87
CA PRO A 111 9.97 10.66 19.40
C PRO A 111 11.02 10.31 18.32
N HIS A 112 12.17 10.99 18.39
CA HIS A 112 13.35 10.73 17.54
C HIS A 112 13.14 10.90 16.03
N TRP A 113 12.07 11.59 15.60
CA TRP A 113 11.80 11.90 14.18
C TRP A 113 12.20 13.34 13.84
N GLU A 114 13.49 13.65 13.98
CA GLU A 114 14.05 14.97 13.66
C GLU A 114 14.28 15.14 12.16
N GLU A 115 14.86 14.14 11.51
CA GLU A 115 15.02 14.04 10.06
C GLU A 115 14.92 12.56 9.66
N VAL A 116 13.88 12.19 8.89
CA VAL A 116 13.64 10.82 8.46
C VAL A 116 13.46 10.76 6.97
N HIS A 117 14.29 9.97 6.29
CA HIS A 117 14.23 9.71 4.85
C HIS A 117 13.15 8.67 4.54
N LEU A 118 11.91 9.01 4.86
CA LEU A 118 10.78 8.07 4.90
C LEU A 118 10.51 7.42 3.54
N LYS A 119 10.58 8.18 2.45
CA LYS A 119 10.41 7.67 1.08
C LYS A 119 11.44 6.58 0.77
N GLU A 120 12.70 6.87 0.96
CA GLU A 120 13.79 5.94 0.65
C GLU A 120 13.67 4.64 1.45
N ILE A 121 13.39 4.74 2.74
CA ILE A 121 13.22 3.59 3.64
C ILE A 121 12.08 2.69 3.17
N LEU A 122 10.92 3.28 2.86
CA LEU A 122 9.75 2.50 2.48
C LEU A 122 9.83 1.97 1.04
N GLU A 123 10.44 2.69 0.11
CA GLU A 123 10.74 2.18 -1.23
C GLU A 123 11.68 0.99 -1.19
N ALA A 124 12.66 0.99 -0.28
CA ALA A 124 13.53 -0.17 -0.04
C ALA A 124 12.77 -1.38 0.53
N CYS A 125 11.76 -1.15 1.39
CA CYS A 125 10.96 -2.22 2.00
C CYS A 125 9.94 -2.85 1.05
N PHE A 126 9.29 -2.02 0.20
CA PHE A 126 8.11 -2.44 -0.57
C PHE A 126 8.34 -2.49 -2.08
N SER A 127 9.44 -1.95 -2.58
CA SER A 127 9.82 -1.92 -4.01
C SER A 127 8.75 -1.28 -4.92
N VAL A 128 8.02 -0.30 -4.41
CA VAL A 128 7.06 0.52 -5.15
C VAL A 128 7.30 2.00 -4.84
N PRO A 129 6.92 2.93 -5.73
CA PRO A 129 7.01 4.37 -5.48
C PRO A 129 6.28 4.78 -4.20
N VAL A 130 6.91 5.65 -3.41
CA VAL A 130 6.36 6.21 -2.18
C VAL A 130 6.29 7.73 -2.29
N TYR A 131 5.14 8.30 -1.95
CA TYR A 131 4.87 9.72 -1.94
C TYR A 131 4.57 10.18 -0.53
N VAL A 132 5.27 11.18 -0.05
CA VAL A 132 5.11 11.73 1.31
C VAL A 132 4.68 13.18 1.22
N ASP A 133 3.61 13.55 1.92
CA ASP A 133 3.15 14.93 2.01
C ASP A 133 2.67 15.25 3.43
N ASN A 134 2.49 16.53 3.69
CA ASN A 134 1.85 16.97 4.92
C ASN A 134 0.38 16.51 4.95
N ASP A 135 -0.11 16.09 6.10
CA ASP A 135 -1.48 15.59 6.28
C ASP A 135 -2.53 16.63 5.89
N ALA A 136 -2.33 17.91 6.23
CA ALA A 136 -3.25 18.98 5.85
C ALA A 136 -3.34 19.16 4.33
N ASN A 137 -2.26 18.94 3.58
CA ASN A 137 -2.27 18.97 2.12
C ASN A 137 -3.04 17.78 1.53
N CYS A 138 -2.95 16.61 2.16
CA CYS A 138 -3.69 15.42 1.73
C CYS A 138 -5.22 15.59 1.85
N PHE A 139 -5.69 16.42 2.79
CA PHE A 139 -7.12 16.69 2.97
C PHE A 139 -7.63 17.88 2.13
N ALA A 140 -6.75 18.65 1.50
CA ALA A 140 -7.11 19.83 0.72
C ALA A 140 -7.41 19.54 -0.77
N LEU A 141 -7.29 18.29 -1.20
CA LEU A 141 -7.58 17.78 -2.54
C LEU A 141 -8.94 17.10 -2.56
#